data_e6fe39c585236831fc65dd56203f4bd4
#
_entry.id   e6fe39c585236831fc65dd56203f4bd4
#
_cell.length_a   1.000
_cell.length_b   1.000
_cell.length_c   1.000
_cell.angle_alpha   90.00
_cell.angle_beta   90.00
_cell.angle_gamma   90.00
#
_symmetry.space_group_name_H-M   'P 1'
#
loop_
_entity.id
_entity.type
_entity.pdbx_description
1 polymer ?
#
loop_
_entity_poly.entity_id
_entity_poly.type
_entity_poly.pdbx_seq_one_letter_code
_entity_poly.pdbx_strand_id
1 'polypeptide(L)'
;SARMFDLNVNSYVDERMDPVKSTEAACMYLLYLYRIFNDWHLVMAAYNAGPGVVRNAIARSGGETNFWKLYDYLPEAAQNYVPAFIAATYVMQNAADHSIKPAPSAISYLQTDTVHVKDQLSLSVLSAEMGISYDVLRFLNPTYRRGVVPKSPDFYALRIPQDKIEEFLKCEKTLYEKSAAKPDYHDVMANTGNTNNRIKVIHTVEQGDYLHKVAIKYGCTVDDIYAWNPNLNGDLDIGRKLTLWVDTNTYNKLQEQQRTTLP
;
A
#
# COMPACT_ATOMS: atom_id res chain seq x y z
N SER A 1 -18.17 -6.20 3.38
CA SER A 1 -17.74 -5.26 4.46
C SER A 1 -17.58 -3.82 3.97
N ALA A 2 -16.96 -3.56 2.81
CA ALA A 2 -16.76 -2.18 2.32
C ALA A 2 -18.07 -1.35 2.32
N ARG A 3 -19.15 -1.90 1.81
CA ARG A 3 -20.49 -1.25 1.81
C ARG A 3 -21.08 -1.02 3.20
N MET A 4 -20.69 -1.82 4.18
CA MET A 4 -21.17 -1.71 5.57
C MET A 4 -20.59 -0.48 6.27
N PHE A 5 -19.47 0.03 5.78
CA PHE A 5 -18.71 1.15 6.36
C PHE A 5 -18.51 2.28 5.34
N ASP A 6 -19.41 2.39 4.37
CA ASP A 6 -19.51 3.48 3.38
C ASP A 6 -18.21 3.75 2.60
N LEU A 7 -17.34 2.72 2.45
CA LEU A 7 -16.16 2.83 1.61
C LEU A 7 -16.57 2.88 0.14
N ASN A 8 -16.19 3.96 -0.53
CA ASN A 8 -16.46 4.14 -1.95
C ASN A 8 -15.57 3.21 -2.79
N VAL A 9 -16.20 2.42 -3.66
CA VAL A 9 -15.51 1.50 -4.58
C VAL A 9 -16.13 1.62 -5.95
N ASN A 10 -15.38 2.21 -6.88
CA ASN A 10 -15.78 2.35 -8.29
C ASN A 10 -14.58 2.13 -9.22
N SER A 11 -14.71 2.44 -10.51
CA SER A 11 -13.66 2.24 -11.51
C SER A 11 -12.44 3.15 -11.34
N TYR A 12 -12.57 4.27 -10.64
CA TYR A 12 -11.49 5.25 -10.39
C TYR A 12 -10.98 5.20 -8.96
N VAL A 13 -11.87 5.00 -8.00
CA VAL A 13 -11.60 5.10 -6.57
C VAL A 13 -11.88 3.77 -5.88
N ASP A 14 -10.96 3.31 -5.05
CA ASP A 14 -11.12 2.16 -4.18
C ASP A 14 -10.61 2.51 -2.77
N GLU A 15 -11.51 2.99 -1.92
CA GLU A 15 -11.16 3.42 -0.56
C GLU A 15 -10.75 2.28 0.38
N ARG A 16 -10.91 1.02 -0.05
CA ARG A 16 -10.33 -0.12 0.68
C ARG A 16 -8.81 -0.11 0.64
N MET A 17 -8.24 0.59 -0.36
CA MET A 17 -6.79 0.78 -0.49
C MET A 17 -6.28 2.00 0.29
N ASP A 18 -7.17 2.87 0.78
CA ASP A 18 -6.80 3.98 1.65
C ASP A 18 -6.41 3.46 3.05
N PRO A 19 -5.17 3.66 3.51
CA PRO A 19 -4.72 3.10 4.80
C PRO A 19 -5.53 3.62 5.99
N VAL A 20 -5.96 4.89 5.97
CA VAL A 20 -6.72 5.50 7.07
C VAL A 20 -8.15 4.97 7.06
N LYS A 21 -8.86 5.14 5.94
CA LYS A 21 -10.27 4.74 5.81
C LYS A 21 -10.46 3.23 6.02
N SER A 22 -9.57 2.42 5.44
CA SER A 22 -9.66 0.96 5.61
C SER A 22 -9.38 0.52 7.05
N THR A 23 -8.45 1.20 7.75
CA THR A 23 -8.18 0.94 9.17
C THR A 23 -9.35 1.34 10.05
N GLU A 24 -9.96 2.51 9.82
CA GLU A 24 -11.16 2.94 10.53
C GLU A 24 -12.32 1.97 10.33
N ALA A 25 -12.56 1.55 9.08
CA ALA A 25 -13.57 0.53 8.77
C ALA A 25 -13.28 -0.81 9.46
N ALA A 26 -12.02 -1.24 9.51
CA ALA A 26 -11.60 -2.45 10.21
C ALA A 26 -11.83 -2.34 11.72
N CYS A 27 -11.49 -1.19 12.33
CA CYS A 27 -11.76 -0.95 13.75
C CYS A 27 -13.26 -0.98 14.07
N MET A 28 -14.09 -0.33 13.23
CA MET A 28 -15.55 -0.38 13.39
C MET A 28 -16.10 -1.80 13.24
N TYR A 29 -15.55 -2.60 12.32
CA TYR A 29 -15.94 -3.99 12.15
C TYR A 29 -15.53 -4.86 13.35
N LEU A 30 -14.33 -4.66 13.89
CA LEU A 30 -13.89 -5.33 15.11
C LEU A 30 -14.80 -5.00 16.30
N LEU A 31 -15.19 -3.74 16.47
CA LEU A 31 -16.15 -3.33 17.50
C LEU A 31 -17.53 -3.94 17.30
N TYR A 32 -18.01 -4.03 16.06
CA TYR A 32 -19.25 -4.73 15.74
C TYR A 32 -19.17 -6.22 16.14
N LEU A 33 -18.08 -6.89 15.81
CA LEU A 33 -17.86 -8.29 16.19
C LEU A 33 -17.76 -8.47 17.70
N TYR A 34 -17.12 -7.52 18.40
CA TYR A 34 -17.01 -7.55 19.85
C TYR A 34 -18.38 -7.45 20.54
N ARG A 35 -19.30 -6.66 20.00
CA ARG A 35 -20.70 -6.63 20.51
C ARG A 35 -21.42 -7.95 20.35
N ILE A 36 -21.00 -8.82 19.41
CA ILE A 36 -21.60 -10.13 19.17
C ILE A 36 -21.00 -11.19 20.09
N PHE A 37 -19.66 -11.22 20.20
CA PHE A 37 -18.94 -12.34 20.83
C PHE A 37 -18.42 -12.01 22.22
N ASN A 38 -18.25 -10.76 22.57
CA ASN A 38 -17.70 -10.26 23.87
C ASN A 38 -16.39 -10.93 24.31
N ASP A 39 -15.62 -11.45 23.36
CA ASP A 39 -14.31 -12.10 23.54
C ASP A 39 -13.40 -11.79 22.35
N TRP A 40 -12.20 -11.25 22.61
CA TRP A 40 -11.30 -10.81 21.57
C TRP A 40 -10.75 -11.95 20.70
N HIS A 41 -10.53 -13.15 21.24
CA HIS A 41 -10.08 -14.28 20.43
C HIS A 41 -11.17 -14.71 19.45
N LEU A 42 -12.44 -14.75 19.90
CA LEU A 42 -13.57 -15.02 19.01
C LEU A 42 -13.79 -13.90 17.99
N VAL A 43 -13.54 -12.64 18.37
CA VAL A 43 -13.58 -11.50 17.46
C VAL A 43 -12.55 -11.66 16.34
N MET A 44 -11.31 -12.00 16.70
CA MET A 44 -10.24 -12.21 15.72
C MET A 44 -10.52 -13.40 14.81
N ALA A 45 -11.04 -14.50 15.34
CA ALA A 45 -11.48 -15.65 14.56
C ALA A 45 -12.62 -15.27 13.60
N ALA A 46 -13.59 -14.47 14.07
CA ALA A 46 -14.73 -14.00 13.27
C ALA A 46 -14.32 -12.95 12.24
N TYR A 47 -13.32 -12.13 12.52
CA TYR A 47 -12.75 -11.18 11.56
C TYR A 47 -12.15 -11.91 10.36
N ASN A 48 -11.44 -13.01 10.61
CA ASN A 48 -10.83 -13.85 9.58
C ASN A 48 -11.85 -14.72 8.83
N ALA A 49 -12.64 -15.53 9.55
CA ALA A 49 -13.51 -16.55 8.95
C ALA A 49 -14.96 -16.09 8.72
N GLY A 50 -15.35 -14.96 9.30
CA GLY A 50 -16.71 -14.46 9.32
C GLY A 50 -17.51 -14.87 10.56
N PRO A 51 -18.45 -14.01 11.03
CA PRO A 51 -19.20 -14.23 12.26
C PRO A 51 -20.14 -15.45 12.21
N GLY A 52 -20.62 -15.80 11.02
CA GLY A 52 -21.47 -16.98 10.81
C GLY A 52 -20.72 -18.28 11.08
N VAL A 53 -19.45 -18.37 10.69
CA VAL A 53 -18.61 -19.55 10.91
C VAL A 53 -18.36 -19.76 12.40
N VAL A 54 -18.04 -18.70 13.14
CA VAL A 54 -17.80 -18.78 14.59
C VAL A 54 -19.10 -19.16 15.34
N ARG A 55 -20.25 -18.58 14.97
CA ARG A 55 -21.56 -18.98 15.54
C ARG A 55 -21.87 -20.45 15.30
N ASN A 56 -21.60 -20.96 14.10
CA ASN A 56 -21.79 -22.37 13.80
C ASN A 56 -20.85 -23.28 14.61
N ALA A 57 -19.60 -22.85 14.83
CA ALA A 57 -18.67 -23.56 15.69
C ALA A 57 -19.17 -23.64 17.15
N ILE A 58 -19.65 -22.51 17.70
CA ILE A 58 -20.29 -22.43 19.02
C ILE A 58 -21.47 -23.40 19.12
N ALA A 59 -22.36 -23.40 18.13
CA ALA A 59 -23.51 -24.31 18.12
C ALA A 59 -23.11 -25.79 18.09
N ARG A 60 -22.12 -26.16 17.25
CA ARG A 60 -21.62 -27.55 17.13
C ARG A 60 -20.89 -28.03 18.37
N SER A 61 -20.27 -27.14 19.13
CA SER A 61 -19.56 -27.48 20.37
C SER A 61 -20.47 -27.56 21.61
N GLY A 62 -21.79 -27.37 21.45
CA GLY A 62 -22.73 -27.35 22.57
C GLY A 62 -22.76 -26.03 23.33
N GLY A 63 -22.38 -24.91 22.70
CA GLY A 63 -22.44 -23.58 23.31
C GLY A 63 -21.11 -23.08 23.90
N GLU A 64 -19.99 -23.74 23.58
CA GLU A 64 -18.68 -23.32 24.07
C GLU A 64 -18.29 -21.94 23.48
N THR A 65 -17.79 -21.03 24.29
CA THR A 65 -17.39 -19.68 23.91
C THR A 65 -15.90 -19.38 24.15
N ASN A 66 -15.13 -20.34 24.64
CA ASN A 66 -13.69 -20.20 24.74
C ASN A 66 -13.01 -20.61 23.44
N PHE A 67 -12.24 -19.71 22.83
CA PHE A 67 -11.56 -19.95 21.55
C PHE A 67 -10.74 -21.25 21.53
N TRP A 68 -9.97 -21.51 22.58
CA TRP A 68 -9.08 -22.68 22.65
C TRP A 68 -9.82 -24.00 22.73
N LYS A 69 -11.02 -24.01 23.32
CA LYS A 69 -11.91 -25.16 23.32
C LYS A 69 -12.74 -25.29 22.05
N LEU A 70 -12.94 -24.16 21.33
CA LEU A 70 -13.58 -24.14 20.03
C LEU A 70 -12.64 -24.49 18.87
N TYR A 71 -11.34 -24.60 19.13
CA TYR A 71 -10.30 -24.72 18.13
C TYR A 71 -10.62 -25.75 17.04
N ASP A 72 -10.96 -27.00 17.43
CA ASP A 72 -11.25 -28.10 16.51
C ASP A 72 -12.56 -27.94 15.71
N TYR A 73 -13.43 -27.00 16.11
CA TYR A 73 -14.67 -26.69 15.41
C TYR A 73 -14.51 -25.56 14.39
N LEU A 74 -13.37 -24.87 14.38
CA LEU A 74 -13.06 -23.75 13.50
C LEU A 74 -12.32 -24.23 12.24
N PRO A 75 -12.44 -23.50 11.10
CA PRO A 75 -11.58 -23.74 9.94
C PRO A 75 -10.11 -23.48 10.26
N GLU A 76 -9.20 -24.19 9.63
CA GLU A 76 -7.76 -24.08 9.80
C GLU A 76 -7.24 -22.63 9.71
N ALA A 77 -7.77 -21.83 8.77
CA ALA A 77 -7.42 -20.42 8.65
C ALA A 77 -7.71 -19.63 9.93
N ALA A 78 -8.85 -19.86 10.59
CA ALA A 78 -9.21 -19.20 11.84
C ALA A 78 -8.44 -19.76 13.04
N GLN A 79 -8.16 -21.08 13.03
CA GLN A 79 -7.34 -21.73 14.03
C GLN A 79 -5.94 -21.10 14.10
N ASN A 80 -5.34 -20.83 12.94
CA ASN A 80 -3.98 -20.28 12.83
C ASN A 80 -3.93 -18.76 13.03
N TYR A 81 -5.01 -18.04 12.71
CA TYR A 81 -5.03 -16.58 12.74
C TYR A 81 -4.81 -15.99 14.15
N VAL A 82 -5.49 -16.51 15.15
CA VAL A 82 -5.38 -16.00 16.53
C VAL A 82 -3.99 -16.26 17.13
N PRO A 83 -3.42 -17.49 17.09
CA PRO A 83 -2.04 -17.72 17.51
C PRO A 83 -1.02 -16.87 16.75
N ALA A 84 -1.18 -16.70 15.43
CA ALA A 84 -0.30 -15.85 14.63
C ALA A 84 -0.36 -14.38 15.05
N PHE A 85 -1.55 -13.86 15.36
CA PHE A 85 -1.72 -12.50 15.87
C PHE A 85 -1.02 -12.32 17.23
N ILE A 86 -1.19 -13.29 18.15
CA ILE A 86 -0.51 -13.27 19.47
C ILE A 86 1.01 -13.29 19.28
N ALA A 87 1.52 -14.18 18.42
CA ALA A 87 2.94 -14.30 18.13
C ALA A 87 3.52 -13.01 17.51
N ALA A 88 2.82 -12.42 16.53
CA ALA A 88 3.23 -11.16 15.93
C ALA A 88 3.27 -10.02 16.94
N THR A 89 2.25 -9.92 17.81
CA THR A 89 2.20 -8.90 18.86
C THR A 89 3.37 -9.08 19.83
N TYR A 90 3.65 -10.32 20.26
CA TYR A 90 4.79 -10.63 21.13
C TYR A 90 6.12 -10.21 20.50
N VAL A 91 6.36 -10.59 19.23
CA VAL A 91 7.60 -10.23 18.52
C VAL A 91 7.74 -8.73 18.37
N MET A 92 6.66 -8.01 18.04
CA MET A 92 6.70 -6.55 17.90
C MET A 92 6.98 -5.85 19.25
N GLN A 93 6.39 -6.32 20.35
CA GLN A 93 6.62 -5.76 21.68
C GLN A 93 8.04 -6.06 22.21
N ASN A 94 8.63 -7.19 21.80
CA ASN A 94 9.96 -7.63 22.22
C ASN A 94 10.97 -7.60 21.06
N ALA A 95 10.80 -6.66 20.12
CA ALA A 95 11.61 -6.58 18.91
C ALA A 95 13.13 -6.49 19.18
N ALA A 96 13.51 -5.77 20.24
CA ALA A 96 14.92 -5.64 20.64
C ALA A 96 15.52 -6.98 21.09
N ASP A 97 14.76 -7.80 21.83
CA ASP A 97 15.20 -9.12 22.30
C ASP A 97 15.39 -10.11 21.14
N HIS A 98 14.65 -9.89 20.06
CA HIS A 98 14.76 -10.65 18.81
C HIS A 98 15.74 -10.04 17.81
N SER A 99 16.55 -9.05 18.21
CA SER A 99 17.52 -8.34 17.35
C SER A 99 16.86 -7.69 16.13
N ILE A 100 15.58 -7.39 16.17
CA ILE A 100 14.83 -6.70 15.11
C ILE A 100 15.04 -5.19 15.28
N LYS A 101 15.65 -4.57 14.27
CA LYS A 101 15.89 -3.13 14.26
C LYS A 101 15.00 -2.45 13.21
N PRO A 102 14.43 -1.27 13.51
CA PRO A 102 13.69 -0.52 12.50
C PRO A 102 14.62 -0.10 11.36
N ALA A 103 14.19 -0.33 10.12
CA ALA A 103 14.86 0.20 8.94
C ALA A 103 14.34 1.62 8.62
N PRO A 104 15.21 2.53 8.11
CA PRO A 104 14.76 3.82 7.62
C PRO A 104 13.69 3.65 6.55
N SER A 105 12.58 4.38 6.66
CA SER A 105 11.57 4.40 5.60
C SER A 105 12.05 5.28 4.45
N ALA A 106 11.87 4.84 3.20
CA ALA A 106 12.14 5.64 2.02
C ALA A 106 11.20 6.85 1.90
N ILE A 107 9.99 6.73 2.47
CA ILE A 107 8.98 7.79 2.56
C ILE A 107 8.43 7.77 3.97
N SER A 108 8.53 8.89 4.68
CA SER A 108 7.86 9.05 5.96
C SER A 108 6.45 9.58 5.74
N TYR A 109 5.45 8.80 6.15
CA TYR A 109 4.06 9.23 6.10
C TYR A 109 3.81 10.49 6.96
N LEU A 110 4.63 10.69 7.99
CA LEU A 110 4.60 11.88 8.87
C LEU A 110 5.10 13.16 8.17
N GLN A 111 5.82 13.03 7.05
CA GLN A 111 6.29 14.16 6.25
C GLN A 111 5.40 14.42 5.03
N THR A 112 4.16 13.99 5.11
CA THR A 112 3.14 14.20 4.08
C THR A 112 1.93 14.89 4.65
N ASP A 113 1.20 15.60 3.79
CA ASP A 113 -0.06 16.24 4.16
C ASP A 113 -1.09 16.06 3.03
N THR A 114 -2.31 16.45 3.26
CA THR A 114 -3.44 16.22 2.38
C THR A 114 -3.95 17.52 1.79
N VAL A 115 -4.13 17.57 0.47
CA VAL A 115 -4.85 18.62 -0.23
C VAL A 115 -6.20 18.12 -0.72
N HIS A 116 -7.17 19.01 -0.82
CA HIS A 116 -8.52 18.69 -1.32
C HIS A 116 -8.64 19.02 -2.80
N VAL A 117 -8.95 18.02 -3.60
CA VAL A 117 -9.04 18.09 -5.06
C VAL A 117 -10.51 18.03 -5.50
N LYS A 118 -10.96 19.01 -6.30
CA LYS A 118 -12.35 19.11 -6.81
C LYS A 118 -12.49 18.62 -8.25
N ASP A 119 -11.54 18.99 -9.08
CA ASP A 119 -11.56 18.66 -10.49
C ASP A 119 -10.65 17.47 -10.80
N GLN A 120 -10.78 16.95 -12.02
CA GLN A 120 -9.95 15.83 -12.44
C GLN A 120 -8.47 16.19 -12.38
N LEU A 121 -7.66 15.36 -11.71
CA LEU A 121 -6.23 15.56 -11.57
C LEU A 121 -5.46 14.26 -11.87
N SER A 122 -4.60 14.30 -12.87
CA SER A 122 -3.73 13.17 -13.21
C SER A 122 -2.46 13.18 -12.34
N LEU A 123 -2.15 12.05 -11.69
CA LEU A 123 -0.91 11.91 -10.92
C LEU A 123 0.33 12.00 -11.82
N SER A 124 0.24 11.66 -13.11
CA SER A 124 1.35 11.82 -14.05
C SER A 124 1.62 13.29 -14.39
N VAL A 125 0.56 14.10 -14.51
CA VAL A 125 0.71 15.55 -14.68
C VAL A 125 1.29 16.18 -13.42
N LEU A 126 0.77 15.81 -12.26
CA LEU A 126 1.27 16.26 -10.96
C LEU A 126 2.75 15.92 -10.78
N SER A 127 3.15 14.69 -11.13
CA SER A 127 4.54 14.23 -11.10
C SER A 127 5.45 15.10 -11.96
N ALA A 128 5.05 15.35 -13.20
CA ALA A 128 5.85 16.12 -14.17
C ALA A 128 5.99 17.60 -13.77
N GLU A 129 4.91 18.23 -13.29
CA GLU A 129 4.89 19.66 -12.99
C GLU A 129 5.57 19.99 -11.66
N MET A 130 5.45 19.12 -10.65
CA MET A 130 5.95 19.37 -9.31
C MET A 130 7.27 18.64 -8.99
N GLY A 131 7.79 17.84 -9.93
CA GLY A 131 9.00 17.06 -9.72
C GLY A 131 8.89 16.00 -8.62
N ILE A 132 7.66 15.52 -8.33
CA ILE A 132 7.43 14.43 -7.37
C ILE A 132 7.45 13.12 -8.16
N SER A 133 8.19 12.10 -7.68
CA SER A 133 8.15 10.78 -8.31
C SER A 133 6.71 10.26 -8.43
N TYR A 134 6.34 9.75 -9.60
CA TYR A 134 5.03 9.14 -9.83
C TYR A 134 4.74 7.99 -8.86
N ASP A 135 5.76 7.18 -8.55
CA ASP A 135 5.61 6.08 -7.60
C ASP A 135 5.41 6.54 -6.16
N VAL A 136 6.03 7.67 -5.78
CA VAL A 136 5.73 8.31 -4.49
C VAL A 136 4.27 8.73 -4.45
N LEU A 137 3.76 9.37 -5.49
CA LEU A 137 2.35 9.77 -5.56
C LEU A 137 1.40 8.57 -5.53
N ARG A 138 1.72 7.50 -6.25
CA ARG A 138 0.96 6.25 -6.26
C ARG A 138 0.97 5.56 -4.89
N PHE A 139 2.13 5.49 -4.25
CA PHE A 139 2.30 4.91 -2.93
C PHE A 139 1.50 5.67 -1.87
N LEU A 140 1.52 7.00 -1.93
CA LEU A 140 0.77 7.85 -1.00
C LEU A 140 -0.74 7.86 -1.26
N ASN A 141 -1.16 7.53 -2.50
CA ASN A 141 -2.55 7.61 -2.94
C ASN A 141 -3.01 6.31 -3.63
N PRO A 142 -2.91 5.15 -2.96
CA PRO A 142 -3.26 3.87 -3.57
C PRO A 142 -4.77 3.74 -3.88
N THR A 143 -5.58 4.59 -3.32
CA THR A 143 -7.02 4.72 -3.58
C THR A 143 -7.35 5.00 -5.04
N TYR A 144 -6.50 5.76 -5.76
CA TYR A 144 -6.77 6.16 -7.14
C TYR A 144 -6.26 5.11 -8.14
N ARG A 145 -7.12 4.15 -8.49
CA ARG A 145 -6.81 2.95 -9.28
C ARG A 145 -6.14 3.23 -10.64
N ARG A 146 -6.53 4.33 -11.29
CA ARG A 146 -6.04 4.73 -12.62
C ARG A 146 -4.96 5.81 -12.59
N GLY A 147 -4.44 6.15 -11.41
CA GLY A 147 -3.53 7.28 -11.26
C GLY A 147 -4.19 8.63 -11.57
N VAL A 148 -5.51 8.69 -11.43
CA VAL A 148 -6.31 9.91 -11.68
C VAL A 148 -7.26 10.09 -10.50
N VAL A 149 -7.23 11.27 -9.91
CA VAL A 149 -8.27 11.75 -9.00
C VAL A 149 -9.45 12.20 -9.88
N PRO A 150 -10.64 11.57 -9.79
CA PRO A 150 -11.76 11.97 -10.63
C PRO A 150 -12.38 13.28 -10.15
N LYS A 151 -13.08 13.97 -11.07
CA LYS A 151 -13.91 15.10 -10.69
C LYS A 151 -15.04 14.66 -9.76
N SER A 152 -15.31 15.45 -8.72
CA SER A 152 -16.38 15.19 -7.76
C SER A 152 -17.07 16.49 -7.34
N PRO A 153 -18.38 16.48 -7.06
CA PRO A 153 -19.04 17.59 -6.38
C PRO A 153 -18.51 17.79 -4.95
N ASP A 154 -18.11 16.70 -4.31
CA ASP A 154 -17.37 16.69 -3.06
C ASP A 154 -15.85 16.65 -3.36
N PHE A 155 -15.05 16.95 -2.34
CA PHE A 155 -13.61 16.88 -2.50
C PHE A 155 -13.10 15.44 -2.41
N TYR A 156 -12.03 15.15 -3.15
CA TYR A 156 -11.18 14.01 -2.89
C TYR A 156 -9.90 14.43 -2.17
N ALA A 157 -9.47 13.64 -1.21
CA ALA A 157 -8.23 13.84 -0.48
C ALA A 157 -7.05 13.32 -1.31
N LEU A 158 -6.07 14.16 -1.60
CA LEU A 158 -4.82 13.79 -2.26
C LEU A 158 -3.66 14.04 -1.30
N ARG A 159 -2.89 13.00 -0.99
CA ARG A 159 -1.72 13.07 -0.13
C ARG A 159 -0.46 13.33 -0.94
N ILE A 160 0.29 14.36 -0.55
CA ILE A 160 1.56 14.74 -1.18
C ILE A 160 2.61 15.05 -0.12
N PRO A 161 3.92 15.12 -0.45
CA PRO A 161 4.94 15.59 0.47
C PRO A 161 4.59 16.99 1.02
N GLN A 162 4.83 17.18 2.32
CA GLN A 162 4.43 18.40 3.03
C GLN A 162 5.11 19.66 2.47
N ASP A 163 6.36 19.54 2.05
CA ASP A 163 7.13 20.63 1.41
C ASP A 163 6.59 21.04 0.03
N LYS A 164 5.68 20.26 -0.54
CA LYS A 164 5.06 20.51 -1.85
C LYS A 164 3.66 21.16 -1.78
N ILE A 165 3.10 21.31 -0.60
CA ILE A 165 1.74 21.86 -0.41
C ILE A 165 1.61 23.27 -0.96
N GLU A 166 2.52 24.18 -0.60
CA GLU A 166 2.45 25.57 -1.08
C GLU A 166 2.62 25.68 -2.59
N GLU A 167 3.50 24.87 -3.18
CA GLU A 167 3.69 24.80 -4.63
C GLU A 167 2.43 24.31 -5.32
N PHE A 168 1.79 23.26 -4.78
CA PHE A 168 0.51 22.76 -5.28
C PHE A 168 -0.57 23.86 -5.30
N LEU A 169 -0.77 24.55 -4.19
CA LEU A 169 -1.80 25.60 -4.07
C LEU A 169 -1.57 26.76 -5.07
N LYS A 170 -0.33 27.07 -5.41
CA LYS A 170 0.01 28.11 -6.39
C LYS A 170 -0.27 27.68 -7.83
N CYS A 171 -0.12 26.40 -8.13
CA CYS A 171 -0.27 25.89 -9.51
C CYS A 171 -1.53 25.04 -9.73
N GLU A 172 -2.40 24.90 -8.74
CA GLU A 172 -3.58 24.04 -8.74
C GLU A 172 -4.43 24.17 -10.03
N LYS A 173 -4.75 25.40 -10.44
CA LYS A 173 -5.53 25.67 -11.65
C LYS A 173 -4.83 25.15 -12.92
N THR A 174 -3.53 25.37 -13.04
CA THR A 174 -2.74 24.90 -14.17
C THR A 174 -2.68 23.37 -14.22
N LEU A 175 -2.59 22.72 -13.03
CA LEU A 175 -2.61 21.27 -12.92
C LEU A 175 -3.94 20.68 -13.42
N TYR A 176 -5.08 21.31 -13.09
CA TYR A 176 -6.38 20.89 -13.59
C TYR A 176 -6.51 21.08 -15.11
N GLU A 177 -6.08 22.23 -15.64
CA GLU A 177 -6.10 22.52 -17.09
C GLU A 177 -5.26 21.49 -17.87
N LYS A 178 -4.05 21.19 -17.41
CA LYS A 178 -3.18 20.19 -18.03
C LYS A 178 -3.72 18.77 -17.90
N SER A 179 -4.35 18.45 -16.78
CA SER A 179 -4.97 17.14 -16.54
C SER A 179 -6.20 16.91 -17.42
N ALA A 180 -6.99 17.97 -17.68
CA ALA A 180 -8.14 17.89 -18.58
C ALA A 180 -7.72 17.67 -20.06
N ALA A 181 -6.55 18.17 -20.45
CA ALA A 181 -6.00 18.00 -21.80
C ALA A 181 -5.37 16.62 -22.04
N LYS A 182 -5.06 15.86 -20.99
CA LYS A 182 -4.52 14.50 -21.09
C LYS A 182 -5.59 13.48 -20.69
N PRO A 183 -6.12 12.70 -21.63
CA PRO A 183 -6.95 11.56 -21.28
C PRO A 183 -6.08 10.44 -20.70
N ASP A 184 -6.41 10.05 -19.49
CA ASP A 184 -6.23 8.75 -18.84
C ASP A 184 -4.92 7.95 -18.96
N TYR A 185 -4.56 7.35 -17.78
CA TYR A 185 -3.86 6.10 -17.44
C TYR A 185 -3.30 5.20 -18.59
N HIS A 186 -3.94 5.15 -19.76
CA HIS A 186 -3.46 4.38 -20.92
C HIS A 186 -2.09 4.82 -21.42
N ASP A 187 -1.70 6.09 -21.27
CA ASP A 187 -0.41 6.60 -21.75
C ASP A 187 0.76 6.17 -20.84
N VAL A 188 0.51 5.99 -19.54
CA VAL A 188 1.52 5.48 -18.58
C VAL A 188 1.72 3.98 -18.81
N MET A 189 0.63 3.23 -19.04
CA MET A 189 0.70 1.80 -19.34
C MET A 189 1.32 1.49 -20.71
N ALA A 190 1.18 2.39 -21.69
CA ALA A 190 1.83 2.23 -23.01
C ALA A 190 3.37 2.23 -22.91
N ASN A 191 3.93 2.78 -21.84
CA ASN A 191 5.37 2.83 -21.58
C ASN A 191 5.83 1.81 -20.52
N THR A 192 4.93 1.02 -19.94
CA THR A 192 5.28 0.01 -18.93
C THR A 192 6.25 -1.01 -19.53
N GLY A 193 7.34 -1.26 -18.83
CA GLY A 193 8.39 -2.18 -19.27
C GLY A 193 9.28 -1.66 -20.41
N ASN A 194 9.14 -0.39 -20.80
CA ASN A 194 9.99 0.22 -21.81
C ASN A 194 11.46 0.26 -21.38
N THR A 195 12.34 -0.32 -22.20
CA THR A 195 13.79 -0.40 -21.94
C THR A 195 14.61 0.56 -22.82
N ASN A 196 13.97 1.32 -23.71
CA ASN A 196 14.66 2.25 -24.61
C ASN A 196 15.33 3.37 -23.82
N ASN A 197 16.61 3.65 -24.12
CA ASN A 197 17.46 4.62 -23.44
C ASN A 197 17.61 4.40 -21.92
N ARG A 198 17.43 3.16 -21.45
CA ARG A 198 17.61 2.78 -20.05
C ARG A 198 18.78 1.84 -19.88
N ILE A 199 19.42 1.90 -18.70
CA ILE A 199 20.57 1.07 -18.34
C ILE A 199 20.06 -0.09 -17.48
N LYS A 200 20.45 -1.32 -17.86
CA LYS A 200 20.11 -2.52 -17.10
C LYS A 200 20.90 -2.56 -15.79
N VAL A 201 20.18 -2.74 -14.67
CA VAL A 201 20.73 -2.91 -13.33
C VAL A 201 20.13 -4.18 -12.73
N ILE A 202 20.90 -4.89 -11.91
CA ILE A 202 20.42 -6.02 -11.13
C ILE A 202 20.38 -5.58 -9.66
N HIS A 203 19.19 -5.64 -9.07
CA HIS A 203 18.99 -5.45 -7.65
C HIS A 203 18.86 -6.80 -6.96
N THR A 204 19.65 -7.03 -5.90
CA THR A 204 19.46 -8.19 -5.03
C THR A 204 18.59 -7.76 -3.87
N VAL A 205 17.48 -8.45 -3.68
CA VAL A 205 16.50 -8.15 -2.62
C VAL A 205 17.15 -8.32 -1.25
N GLU A 206 17.07 -7.27 -0.45
CA GLU A 206 17.60 -7.20 0.91
C GLU A 206 16.46 -7.25 1.94
N GLN A 207 16.80 -7.53 3.18
CA GLN A 207 15.82 -7.51 4.27
C GLN A 207 15.17 -6.13 4.39
N GLY A 208 13.83 -6.10 4.39
CA GLY A 208 13.04 -4.86 4.44
C GLY A 208 12.81 -4.20 3.08
N ASP A 209 13.13 -4.88 1.98
CA ASP A 209 12.71 -4.46 0.66
C ASP A 209 11.26 -4.86 0.37
N TYR A 210 10.57 -3.98 -0.33
CA TYR A 210 9.25 -4.21 -0.93
C TYR A 210 9.19 -3.51 -2.28
N LEU A 211 8.31 -3.96 -3.17
CA LEU A 211 8.32 -3.53 -4.58
C LEU A 211 8.31 -2.01 -4.76
N HIS A 212 7.47 -1.29 -4.00
CA HIS A 212 7.42 0.18 -4.10
C HIS A 212 8.73 0.86 -3.65
N LYS A 213 9.40 0.33 -2.60
CA LYS A 213 10.70 0.85 -2.17
C LYS A 213 11.76 0.68 -3.25
N VAL A 214 11.76 -0.50 -3.91
CA VAL A 214 12.65 -0.78 -5.04
C VAL A 214 12.33 0.14 -6.21
N ALA A 215 11.04 0.28 -6.57
CA ALA A 215 10.60 1.16 -7.65
C ALA A 215 11.06 2.61 -7.44
N ILE A 216 10.87 3.16 -6.24
CA ILE A 216 11.32 4.52 -5.87
C ILE A 216 12.83 4.65 -5.97
N LYS A 217 13.57 3.68 -5.40
CA LYS A 217 15.05 3.68 -5.41
C LYS A 217 15.62 3.73 -6.83
N TYR A 218 14.97 3.04 -7.76
CA TYR A 218 15.45 2.89 -9.14
C TYR A 218 14.72 3.76 -10.17
N GLY A 219 13.78 4.62 -9.74
CA GLY A 219 13.05 5.54 -10.62
C GLY A 219 12.22 4.83 -11.68
N CYS A 220 11.60 3.71 -11.32
CA CYS A 220 10.72 2.93 -12.18
C CYS A 220 9.39 2.66 -11.47
N THR A 221 8.40 2.10 -12.17
CA THR A 221 7.12 1.72 -11.58
C THR A 221 7.13 0.28 -11.10
N VAL A 222 6.24 -0.07 -10.17
CA VAL A 222 6.03 -1.48 -9.76
C VAL A 222 5.58 -2.31 -10.97
N ASP A 223 4.77 -1.72 -11.86
CA ASP A 223 4.33 -2.38 -13.09
C ASP A 223 5.50 -2.62 -14.06
N ASP A 224 6.48 -1.71 -14.13
CA ASP A 224 7.74 -1.92 -14.86
C ASP A 224 8.52 -3.11 -14.26
N ILE A 225 8.63 -3.17 -12.93
CA ILE A 225 9.31 -4.29 -12.27
C ILE A 225 8.68 -5.62 -12.64
N TYR A 226 7.35 -5.72 -12.63
CA TYR A 226 6.64 -6.92 -13.07
C TYR A 226 6.87 -7.23 -14.55
N ALA A 227 6.81 -6.22 -15.44
CA ALA A 227 7.04 -6.40 -16.86
C ALA A 227 8.45 -6.91 -17.17
N TRP A 228 9.47 -6.45 -16.43
CA TRP A 228 10.86 -6.88 -16.59
C TRP A 228 11.17 -8.21 -15.89
N ASN A 229 10.31 -8.65 -14.96
CA ASN A 229 10.49 -9.87 -14.16
C ASN A 229 9.21 -10.73 -14.18
N PRO A 230 8.86 -11.38 -15.30
CA PRO A 230 7.57 -12.05 -15.48
C PRO A 230 7.35 -13.23 -14.51
N ASN A 231 8.41 -13.74 -13.87
CA ASN A 231 8.32 -14.80 -12.87
C ASN A 231 8.15 -14.26 -11.42
N LEU A 232 7.86 -12.98 -11.27
CA LEU A 232 7.65 -12.35 -9.97
C LEU A 232 6.17 -12.49 -9.56
N ASN A 233 5.88 -13.28 -8.54
CA ASN A 233 4.52 -13.59 -8.08
C ASN A 233 4.10 -12.80 -6.82
N GLY A 234 4.60 -11.55 -6.67
CA GLY A 234 4.23 -10.67 -5.55
C GLY A 234 5.14 -10.77 -4.33
N ASP A 235 5.69 -11.94 -4.02
CA ASP A 235 6.60 -12.11 -2.89
C ASP A 235 8.04 -11.79 -3.28
N LEU A 236 8.71 -11.01 -2.42
CA LEU A 236 10.12 -10.66 -2.54
C LEU A 236 10.96 -11.50 -1.56
N ASP A 237 11.45 -12.63 -2.03
CA ASP A 237 12.39 -13.43 -1.26
C ASP A 237 13.74 -12.72 -1.14
N ILE A 238 14.30 -12.68 0.07
CA ILE A 238 15.64 -12.13 0.32
C ILE A 238 16.68 -12.89 -0.52
N GLY A 239 17.56 -12.15 -1.19
CA GLY A 239 18.56 -12.71 -2.11
C GLY A 239 18.06 -12.90 -3.55
N ARG A 240 16.78 -12.73 -3.82
CA ARG A 240 16.24 -12.75 -5.19
C ARG A 240 16.81 -11.62 -6.01
N LYS A 241 17.18 -11.90 -7.25
CA LYS A 241 17.72 -10.91 -8.20
C LYS A 241 16.57 -10.38 -9.07
N LEU A 242 16.39 -9.05 -9.05
CA LEU A 242 15.45 -8.34 -9.91
C LEU A 242 16.23 -7.66 -11.04
N THR A 243 15.77 -7.85 -12.27
CA THR A 243 16.23 -7.06 -13.43
C THR A 243 15.46 -5.76 -13.46
N LEU A 244 16.17 -4.64 -13.49
CA LEU A 244 15.61 -3.30 -13.53
C LEU A 244 16.25 -2.50 -14.67
N TRP A 245 15.52 -1.54 -15.22
CA TRP A 245 16.01 -0.65 -16.26
C TRP A 245 15.84 0.79 -15.80
N VAL A 246 16.92 1.48 -15.59
CA VAL A 246 16.97 2.83 -15.00
C VAL A 246 17.43 3.86 -16.03
N ASP A 247 16.94 5.08 -15.90
CA ASP A 247 17.48 6.20 -16.69
C ASP A 247 18.92 6.56 -16.28
N THR A 248 19.63 7.27 -17.16
CA THR A 248 21.04 7.61 -16.97
C THR A 248 21.27 8.46 -15.71
N ASN A 249 20.34 9.36 -15.36
CA ASN A 249 20.49 10.23 -14.20
C ASN A 249 20.34 9.44 -12.90
N THR A 250 19.36 8.57 -12.83
CA THR A 250 19.15 7.65 -11.70
C THR A 250 20.35 6.70 -11.55
N TYR A 251 20.87 6.16 -12.66
CA TYR A 251 22.05 5.31 -12.64
C TYR A 251 23.26 6.03 -12.05
N ASN A 252 23.54 7.26 -12.48
CA ASN A 252 24.66 8.06 -11.98
C ASN A 252 24.52 8.34 -10.48
N LYS A 253 23.34 8.71 -10.01
CA LYS A 253 23.07 8.91 -8.58
C LYS A 253 23.32 7.64 -7.75
N LEU A 254 22.92 6.48 -8.24
CA LEU A 254 23.16 5.19 -7.57
C LEU A 254 24.66 4.86 -7.50
N GLN A 255 25.43 5.16 -8.55
CA GLN A 255 26.87 4.97 -8.56
C GLN A 255 27.60 5.90 -7.57
N GLU A 256 27.18 7.16 -7.45
CA GLU A 256 27.72 8.11 -6.48
C GLU A 256 27.45 7.66 -5.04
N GLN A 257 26.23 7.20 -4.74
CA GLN A 257 25.88 6.66 -3.42
C GLN A 257 26.72 5.44 -3.04
N GLN A 258 27.00 4.54 -3.99
CA GLN A 258 27.85 3.38 -3.76
C GLN A 258 29.33 3.77 -3.50
N ARG A 259 29.83 4.85 -4.13
CA ARG A 259 31.20 5.36 -3.91
C ARG A 259 31.35 6.01 -2.54
N THR A 260 30.29 6.61 -2.01
CA THR A 260 30.32 7.31 -0.70
C THR A 260 30.14 6.35 0.48
N THR A 261 29.75 5.10 0.23
CA THR A 261 29.50 4.07 1.25
C THR A 261 30.65 3.06 1.37
N LEU A 262 31.71 3.17 0.55
CA LEU A 262 32.93 2.41 0.72
C LEU A 262 33.86 3.17 1.68
N PRO A 263 34.34 2.53 2.78
CA PRO A 263 35.20 3.16 3.78
C PRO A 263 36.55 3.54 3.23
#